data_bffb4b1b3be6d333f2cd054e3a83d0e8
#
_entry.id   bffb4b1b3be6d333f2cd054e3a83d0e8
#
_cell.length_a   1.000
_cell.length_b   1.000
_cell.length_c   1.000
_cell.angle_alpha   90.00
_cell.angle_beta   90.00
_cell.angle_gamma   90.00
#
_symmetry.space_group_name_H-M   'P 1'
#
loop_
_entity.id
_entity.type
_entity.pdbx_description
1 polymer ?
#
loop_
_entity_poly.entity_id
_entity_poly.type
_entity_poly.pdbx_seq_one_letter_code
_entity_poly.pdbx_strand_id
1 'polypeptide(L)'
;RLVGSEMCIRDRDSTYDEYMFVCTDIHFATAGQNFEFQVNVDGQSGYNETVTTTIFEVHHKEDDSGTDGPSYLASNDQANGTAAIQLFGDSENDADASISGIVHLFGPASTTYVKHFYTRFTGMRDNARTGEVYTAGYFNVTGAIDEIKFRVSSGNFDGVIQMYGIA
;
A
#
# COMPACT_ATOMS: atom_id res chain seq x y z
N ARG A 1 1.58 -13.15 13.06
CA ARG A 1 2.13 -13.24 11.70
C ARG A 1 1.04 -13.79 10.79
N LEU A 2 0.80 -13.11 9.71
CA LEU A 2 -0.20 -13.48 8.69
C LEU A 2 0.50 -14.17 7.54
N VAL A 3 -0.18 -15.14 6.91
CA VAL A 3 0.29 -15.80 5.68
C VAL A 3 -0.89 -15.91 4.72
N GLY A 4 -0.78 -15.37 3.53
CA GLY A 4 -1.83 -15.42 2.53
C GLY A 4 -1.56 -14.55 1.31
N SER A 5 -2.45 -14.57 0.33
CA SER A 5 -2.39 -13.70 -0.85
C SER A 5 -3.03 -12.32 -0.61
N GLU A 6 -3.90 -12.23 0.40
CA GLU A 6 -4.58 -10.99 0.79
C GLU A 6 -4.97 -11.00 2.28
N MET A 7 -5.12 -9.83 2.86
CA MET A 7 -5.66 -9.59 4.19
C MET A 7 -6.67 -8.45 4.14
N CYS A 8 -7.87 -8.71 4.65
CA CYS A 8 -8.93 -7.72 4.79
C CYS A 8 -9.10 -7.33 6.26
N ILE A 9 -9.14 -6.04 6.53
CA ILE A 9 -9.47 -5.47 7.84
C ILE A 9 -10.84 -4.80 7.69
N ARG A 10 -11.81 -5.24 8.51
CA ARG A 10 -13.18 -4.74 8.57
C ARG A 10 -13.41 -4.06 9.91
N ASP A 11 -14.59 -3.47 10.06
CA ASP A 11 -15.07 -2.86 11.31
C ASP A 11 -14.30 -1.61 11.74
N ARG A 12 -14.03 -0.70 10.79
CA ARG A 12 -13.63 0.65 11.17
C ARG A 12 -14.87 1.43 11.53
N ASP A 13 -14.88 1.92 12.75
CA ASP A 13 -15.91 2.82 13.24
C ASP A 13 -15.56 4.29 13.00
N SER A 14 -16.43 5.20 13.40
CA SER A 14 -16.22 6.64 13.31
C SER A 14 -15.44 7.20 14.52
N THR A 15 -14.74 6.36 15.27
CA THR A 15 -14.06 6.76 16.52
C THR A 15 -12.88 7.68 16.26
N TYR A 16 -12.17 7.47 15.14
CA TYR A 16 -10.95 8.21 14.82
C TYR A 16 -11.05 8.89 13.46
N ASP A 17 -10.48 10.09 13.37
CA ASP A 17 -10.41 10.85 12.12
C ASP A 17 -9.30 10.36 11.20
N GLU A 18 -8.32 9.64 11.73
CA GLU A 18 -7.22 9.06 10.99
C GLU A 18 -6.95 7.62 11.44
N TYR A 19 -6.65 6.75 10.47
CA TYR A 19 -6.14 5.41 10.74
C TYR A 19 -4.77 5.23 10.09
N MET A 20 -3.83 4.72 10.88
CA MET A 20 -2.49 4.36 10.44
C MET A 20 -2.34 2.85 10.45
N PHE A 21 -1.87 2.29 9.33
CA PHE A 21 -1.54 0.87 9.20
C PHE A 21 -0.02 0.75 9.14
N VAL A 22 0.55 0.08 10.13
CA VAL A 22 1.99 -0.21 10.20
C VAL A 22 2.22 -1.64 9.70
N CYS A 23 2.94 -1.76 8.60
CA CYS A 23 3.33 -3.03 7.99
C CYS A 23 4.78 -3.30 8.36
N THR A 24 5.05 -4.46 8.95
CA THR A 24 6.39 -4.85 9.42
C THR A 24 6.75 -6.22 8.87
N ASP A 25 7.96 -6.31 8.32
CA ASP A 25 8.54 -7.54 7.80
C ASP A 25 7.58 -8.27 6.83
N ILE A 26 7.04 -7.53 5.88
CA ILE A 26 6.25 -8.12 4.80
C ILE A 26 7.23 -8.82 3.84
N HIS A 27 7.18 -10.13 3.85
CA HIS A 27 8.01 -11.01 3.03
C HIS A 27 7.17 -11.66 1.94
N PHE A 28 7.71 -11.72 0.74
CA PHE A 28 7.03 -12.25 -0.44
C PHE A 28 7.44 -13.69 -0.73
N ALA A 29 6.47 -14.54 -1.05
CA ALA A 29 6.76 -15.90 -1.51
C ALA A 29 7.29 -15.96 -2.96
N THR A 30 7.16 -14.87 -3.71
CA THR A 30 7.55 -14.78 -5.12
C THR A 30 8.18 -13.42 -5.39
N ALA A 31 9.37 -13.39 -5.98
CA ALA A 31 10.05 -12.15 -6.38
C ALA A 31 9.31 -11.40 -7.50
N GLY A 32 9.61 -10.12 -7.65
CA GLY A 32 9.06 -9.26 -8.70
C GLY A 32 7.58 -8.95 -8.56
N GLN A 33 7.02 -9.09 -7.35
CA GLN A 33 5.62 -8.80 -7.09
C GLN A 33 5.43 -7.44 -6.43
N ASN A 34 4.21 -6.90 -6.55
CA ASN A 34 3.84 -5.65 -5.90
C ASN A 34 3.07 -5.94 -4.61
N PHE A 35 3.37 -5.18 -3.57
CA PHE A 35 2.50 -5.05 -2.41
C PHE A 35 1.51 -3.92 -2.66
N GLU A 36 0.25 -4.18 -2.46
CA GLU A 36 -0.84 -3.31 -2.90
C GLU A 36 -1.93 -3.20 -1.83
N PHE A 37 -2.74 -2.15 -1.91
CA PHE A 37 -3.97 -2.07 -1.11
C PHE A 37 -5.16 -1.57 -1.93
N GLN A 38 -6.35 -1.86 -1.43
CA GLN A 38 -7.64 -1.39 -1.92
C GLN A 38 -8.56 -1.15 -0.74
N VAL A 39 -9.60 -0.36 -0.95
CA VAL A 39 -10.64 -0.11 0.06
C VAL A 39 -12.01 -0.47 -0.49
N ASN A 40 -12.98 -0.57 0.42
CA ASN A 40 -14.37 -0.79 0.08
C ASN A 40 -15.24 0.19 0.85
N VAL A 41 -16.23 0.76 0.18
CA VAL A 41 -17.24 1.60 0.80
C VAL A 41 -18.28 0.72 1.48
N ASP A 42 -18.82 1.17 2.61
CA ASP A 42 -19.87 0.50 3.36
C ASP A 42 -21.02 0.03 2.46
N GLY A 43 -21.35 -1.24 2.57
CA GLY A 43 -22.37 -1.90 1.78
C GLY A 43 -21.95 -2.29 0.37
N GLN A 44 -20.71 -2.06 -0.04
CA GLN A 44 -20.13 -2.53 -1.31
C GLN A 44 -19.30 -3.81 -1.10
N SER A 45 -18.87 -4.44 -2.19
CA SER A 45 -18.11 -5.72 -2.11
C SER A 45 -17.03 -5.89 -3.17
N GLY A 46 -16.70 -4.84 -3.92
CA GLY A 46 -15.86 -4.99 -5.11
C GLY A 46 -14.39 -4.64 -4.91
N TYR A 47 -14.05 -3.88 -3.87
CA TYR A 47 -12.72 -3.27 -3.70
C TYR A 47 -12.25 -2.54 -4.96
N ASN A 48 -13.18 -1.87 -5.63
CA ASN A 48 -12.98 -1.20 -6.92
C ASN A 48 -13.35 0.28 -6.87
N GLU A 49 -13.16 0.90 -5.71
CA GLU A 49 -13.40 2.32 -5.54
C GLU A 49 -12.48 3.15 -6.45
N THR A 50 -13.04 4.18 -7.07
CA THR A 50 -12.25 5.05 -7.95
C THR A 50 -11.23 5.83 -7.17
N VAL A 51 -9.99 5.87 -7.66
CA VAL A 51 -8.86 6.52 -6.99
C VAL A 51 -8.01 7.31 -7.98
N THR A 52 -7.48 8.44 -7.52
CA THR A 52 -6.44 9.18 -8.22
C THR A 52 -5.20 9.23 -7.34
N THR A 53 -4.06 8.83 -7.90
CA THR A 53 -2.80 8.69 -7.15
C THR A 53 -1.65 9.40 -7.84
N THR A 54 -0.61 9.66 -7.07
CA THR A 54 0.74 10.00 -7.51
C THR A 54 1.72 9.08 -6.80
N ILE A 55 2.74 8.60 -7.51
CA ILE A 55 3.72 7.67 -6.96
C ILE A 55 5.13 8.02 -7.46
N PHE A 56 6.07 8.04 -6.54
CA PHE A 56 7.49 8.19 -6.86
C PHE A 56 8.35 7.32 -5.94
N GLU A 57 9.55 7.04 -6.38
CA GLU A 57 10.49 6.21 -5.65
C GLU A 57 11.91 6.76 -5.70
N VAL A 58 12.72 6.30 -4.76
CA VAL A 58 14.18 6.38 -4.79
C VAL A 58 14.75 5.00 -4.54
N HIS A 59 15.87 4.67 -5.18
CA HIS A 59 16.56 3.41 -4.94
C HIS A 59 18.08 3.57 -5.06
N HIS A 60 18.81 2.64 -4.46
CA HIS A 60 20.26 2.56 -4.52
C HIS A 60 20.71 1.08 -4.50
N LYS A 61 21.67 0.74 -5.36
CA LYS A 61 22.22 -0.61 -5.42
C LYS A 61 23.34 -0.82 -4.40
N GLU A 62 23.45 -2.03 -3.89
CA GLU A 62 24.49 -2.40 -2.93
C GLU A 62 25.90 -2.32 -3.51
N ASP A 63 26.05 -2.51 -4.82
CA ASP A 63 27.35 -2.45 -5.52
C ASP A 63 27.70 -1.07 -6.07
N ASP A 64 26.89 -0.03 -5.73
CA ASP A 64 27.03 1.35 -6.22
C ASP A 64 27.04 1.46 -7.76
N SER A 65 26.43 0.48 -8.45
CA SER A 65 26.30 0.49 -9.90
C SER A 65 24.93 1.01 -10.33
N GLY A 66 24.88 1.71 -11.45
CA GLY A 66 23.63 2.14 -12.06
C GLY A 66 23.32 3.61 -11.86
N THR A 67 22.11 4.00 -12.22
CA THR A 67 21.60 5.36 -12.04
C THR A 67 20.62 5.36 -10.90
N ASP A 68 21.00 5.99 -9.81
CA ASP A 68 20.17 6.17 -8.62
C ASP A 68 19.51 7.55 -8.63
N GLY A 69 18.43 7.69 -7.89
CA GLY A 69 17.76 8.96 -7.70
C GLY A 69 16.23 8.84 -7.73
N PRO A 70 15.54 9.96 -7.49
CA PRO A 70 14.10 9.95 -7.50
C PRO A 70 13.56 9.75 -8.92
N SER A 71 12.55 8.91 -9.06
CA SER A 71 11.82 8.71 -10.30
C SER A 71 10.31 8.73 -10.07
N TYR A 72 9.57 9.35 -11.00
CA TYR A 72 8.12 9.32 -11.00
C TYR A 72 7.64 8.08 -11.76
N LEU A 73 6.73 7.30 -11.14
CA LEU A 73 6.25 6.04 -11.68
C LEU A 73 4.90 6.23 -12.40
N ALA A 74 4.91 6.92 -13.54
CA ALA A 74 3.70 7.25 -14.29
C ALA A 74 2.88 6.04 -14.77
N SER A 75 3.49 4.85 -14.85
CA SER A 75 2.77 3.61 -15.20
C SER A 75 2.00 3.00 -14.02
N ASN A 76 2.28 3.44 -12.81
CA ASN A 76 1.74 2.87 -11.57
C ASN A 76 0.77 3.83 -10.86
N ASP A 77 0.70 5.08 -11.31
CA ASP A 77 -0.31 6.02 -10.83
C ASP A 77 -1.68 5.73 -11.45
N GLN A 78 -2.71 6.32 -10.90
CA GLN A 78 -4.07 6.16 -11.37
C GLN A 78 -4.77 7.52 -11.53
N ALA A 79 -5.56 7.65 -12.58
CA ALA A 79 -6.41 8.80 -12.85
C ALA A 79 -7.88 8.33 -12.88
N ASN A 80 -8.58 8.38 -11.75
CA ASN A 80 -9.90 7.79 -11.54
C ASN A 80 -9.92 6.28 -11.92
N GLY A 81 -8.82 5.58 -11.65
CA GLY A 81 -8.73 4.15 -11.85
C GLY A 81 -9.39 3.36 -10.73
N THR A 82 -9.54 2.05 -10.93
CA THR A 82 -10.11 1.12 -9.94
C THR A 82 -9.17 -0.04 -9.62
N ALA A 83 -7.94 -0.01 -10.14
CA ALA A 83 -6.93 -1.02 -9.87
C ALA A 83 -6.41 -0.92 -8.43
N ALA A 84 -5.74 -1.96 -7.96
CA ALA A 84 -5.06 -1.92 -6.67
C ALA A 84 -3.95 -0.86 -6.67
N ILE A 85 -3.77 -0.20 -5.54
CA ILE A 85 -2.81 0.89 -5.35
C ILE A 85 -1.49 0.28 -4.92
N GLN A 86 -0.44 0.52 -5.69
CA GLN A 86 0.89 0.02 -5.35
C GLN A 86 1.47 0.76 -4.14
N LEU A 87 1.93 -0.01 -3.16
CA LEU A 87 2.66 0.44 -1.97
C LEU A 87 4.18 0.25 -2.14
N PHE A 88 4.56 -0.86 -2.75
CA PHE A 88 5.94 -1.23 -3.06
C PHE A 88 5.95 -2.18 -4.26
N GLY A 89 6.94 -2.07 -5.13
CA GLY A 89 7.07 -2.90 -6.32
C GLY A 89 8.42 -3.58 -6.45
N ASP A 90 8.49 -4.56 -7.35
CA ASP A 90 9.71 -5.32 -7.66
C ASP A 90 10.38 -5.92 -6.41
N SER A 91 9.56 -6.54 -5.55
CA SER A 91 10.02 -7.12 -4.29
C SER A 91 10.99 -8.28 -4.50
N GLU A 92 11.93 -8.44 -3.58
CA GLU A 92 12.78 -9.62 -3.49
C GLU A 92 12.10 -10.70 -2.63
N ASN A 93 12.48 -11.99 -2.85
CA ASN A 93 11.95 -13.11 -2.08
C ASN A 93 13.02 -13.96 -1.38
N ASP A 94 14.23 -13.45 -1.26
CA ASP A 94 15.28 -14.09 -0.47
C ASP A 94 14.83 -14.22 1.00
N ALA A 95 15.33 -15.22 1.69
CA ALA A 95 14.85 -15.59 3.04
C ALA A 95 14.99 -14.49 4.09
N ASP A 96 15.85 -13.50 3.86
CA ASP A 96 16.09 -12.34 4.70
C ASP A 96 15.53 -11.04 4.11
N ALA A 97 14.95 -11.08 2.91
CA ALA A 97 14.36 -9.94 2.26
C ALA A 97 12.98 -9.61 2.84
N SER A 98 12.72 -8.36 3.11
CA SER A 98 11.40 -7.88 3.53
C SER A 98 11.20 -6.41 3.18
N ILE A 99 9.95 -5.97 3.26
CA ILE A 99 9.58 -4.57 3.21
C ILE A 99 8.84 -4.18 4.49
N SER A 100 8.97 -2.91 4.86
CA SER A 100 8.21 -2.33 5.96
C SER A 100 7.73 -0.94 5.58
N GLY A 101 6.62 -0.49 6.17
CA GLY A 101 6.11 0.83 5.85
C GLY A 101 4.80 1.16 6.53
N ILE A 102 4.24 2.29 6.14
CA ILE A 102 3.02 2.82 6.72
C ILE A 102 2.04 3.28 5.64
N VAL A 103 0.75 3.17 5.96
CA VAL A 103 -0.38 3.77 5.23
C VAL A 103 -1.14 4.64 6.20
N HIS A 104 -1.36 5.91 5.85
CA HIS A 104 -2.27 6.81 6.55
C HIS A 104 -3.54 7.02 5.73
N LEU A 105 -4.69 6.81 6.32
CA LEU A 105 -6.00 7.02 5.72
C LEU A 105 -6.79 8.02 6.56
N PHE A 106 -7.19 9.13 5.93
CA PHE A 106 -7.83 10.27 6.60
C PHE A 106 -9.33 10.30 6.38
N GLY A 107 -10.07 10.54 7.46
CA GLY A 107 -11.51 10.72 7.46
C GLY A 107 -12.31 9.59 6.81
N PRO A 108 -11.97 8.28 7.03
CA PRO A 108 -12.63 7.19 6.30
C PRO A 108 -14.14 7.14 6.54
N ALA A 109 -14.61 7.56 7.71
CA ALA A 109 -16.03 7.59 8.06
C ALA A 109 -16.79 8.78 7.46
N SER A 110 -16.10 9.74 6.83
CA SER A 110 -16.77 10.91 6.24
C SER A 110 -17.74 10.49 5.13
N THR A 111 -18.95 11.01 5.19
CA THR A 111 -19.95 10.90 4.11
C THR A 111 -20.06 12.16 3.28
N THR A 112 -19.17 13.14 3.50
CA THR A 112 -19.16 14.45 2.83
C THR A 112 -17.95 14.62 1.92
N TYR A 113 -16.76 14.21 2.40
CA TYR A 113 -15.51 14.46 1.71
C TYR A 113 -14.93 13.18 1.09
N VAL A 114 -14.12 13.33 0.03
CA VAL A 114 -13.26 12.28 -0.50
C VAL A 114 -12.21 11.89 0.55
N LYS A 115 -11.68 10.67 0.50
CA LYS A 115 -10.75 10.14 1.50
C LYS A 115 -9.33 10.23 0.98
N HIS A 116 -8.55 11.09 1.62
CA HIS A 116 -7.13 11.23 1.31
C HIS A 116 -6.31 10.14 2.00
N PHE A 117 -5.20 9.78 1.39
CA PHE A 117 -4.20 8.88 1.98
C PHE A 117 -2.81 9.25 1.50
N TYR A 118 -1.81 8.86 2.27
CA TYR A 118 -0.43 8.76 1.80
C TYR A 118 0.24 7.53 2.41
N THR A 119 1.31 7.08 1.75
CA THR A 119 2.06 5.89 2.16
C THR A 119 3.55 6.12 2.02
N ARG A 120 4.32 5.40 2.81
CA ARG A 120 5.78 5.35 2.70
C ARG A 120 6.24 3.94 3.01
N PHE A 121 6.88 3.28 2.06
CA PHE A 121 7.42 1.93 2.20
C PHE A 121 8.89 1.90 1.82
N THR A 122 9.66 1.11 2.58
CA THR A 122 11.06 0.84 2.33
C THR A 122 11.33 -0.64 2.39
N GLY A 123 12.33 -1.11 1.66
CA GLY A 123 12.71 -2.51 1.71
C GLY A 123 13.66 -2.93 0.61
N MET A 124 13.86 -4.23 0.55
CA MET A 124 14.73 -4.85 -0.43
C MET A 124 13.97 -5.11 -1.73
N ARG A 125 14.58 -4.72 -2.83
CA ARG A 125 14.07 -4.93 -4.19
C ARG A 125 14.97 -5.90 -4.95
N ASP A 126 14.47 -6.38 -6.07
CA ASP A 126 15.24 -7.18 -7.01
C ASP A 126 16.60 -6.53 -7.36
N ASN A 127 17.56 -7.34 -7.78
CA ASN A 127 18.91 -6.91 -8.12
C ASN A 127 19.68 -6.21 -6.98
N ALA A 128 19.52 -6.68 -5.74
CA ALA A 128 20.22 -6.19 -4.56
C ALA A 128 20.16 -4.67 -4.41
N ARG A 129 18.94 -4.12 -4.37
CA ARG A 129 18.68 -2.69 -4.20
C ARG A 129 17.89 -2.44 -2.93
N THR A 130 18.21 -1.38 -2.21
CA THR A 130 17.24 -0.75 -1.32
C THR A 130 16.32 0.15 -2.12
N GLY A 131 15.03 0.17 -1.77
CA GLY A 131 14.06 1.06 -2.39
C GLY A 131 13.20 1.75 -1.34
N GLU A 132 12.77 2.96 -1.63
CA GLU A 132 11.77 3.69 -0.87
C GLU A 132 10.71 4.23 -1.83
N VAL A 133 9.44 3.92 -1.55
CA VAL A 133 8.30 4.26 -2.39
C VAL A 133 7.34 5.14 -1.61
N TYR A 134 6.93 6.24 -2.23
CA TYR A 134 5.93 7.17 -1.72
C TYR A 134 4.72 7.18 -2.64
N THR A 135 3.56 6.88 -2.10
CA THR A 135 2.29 6.95 -2.82
C THR A 135 1.33 7.84 -2.06
N ALA A 136 0.68 8.76 -2.75
CA ALA A 136 -0.36 9.58 -2.18
C ALA A 136 -1.55 9.69 -3.14
N GLY A 137 -2.74 9.97 -2.60
CA GLY A 137 -3.91 10.09 -3.44
C GLY A 137 -5.19 10.31 -2.65
N TYR A 138 -6.29 10.15 -3.35
CA TYR A 138 -7.62 10.17 -2.75
C TYR A 138 -8.56 9.18 -3.44
N PHE A 139 -9.40 8.54 -2.67
CA PHE A 139 -10.56 7.80 -3.17
C PHE A 139 -11.66 8.80 -3.54
N ASN A 140 -12.06 8.80 -4.80
CA ASN A 140 -13.07 9.74 -5.34
C ASN A 140 -14.49 9.26 -5.02
N VAL A 141 -14.74 8.97 -3.75
CA VAL A 141 -16.02 8.51 -3.23
C VAL A 141 -16.37 9.28 -1.95
N THR A 142 -17.64 9.56 -1.72
CA THR A 142 -18.13 10.22 -0.51
C THR A 142 -18.71 9.22 0.51
N GLY A 143 -19.03 7.99 0.13
CA GLY A 143 -19.45 6.94 1.07
C GLY A 143 -18.36 6.64 2.11
N ALA A 144 -18.75 6.24 3.31
CA ALA A 144 -17.81 5.83 4.34
C ALA A 144 -17.03 4.58 3.89
N ILE A 145 -15.71 4.59 4.07
CA ILE A 145 -14.88 3.41 3.85
C ILE A 145 -14.87 2.61 5.16
N ASP A 146 -15.28 1.37 5.12
CA ASP A 146 -15.32 0.46 6.26
C ASP A 146 -14.35 -0.73 6.15
N GLU A 147 -13.84 -1.00 4.96
CA GLU A 147 -12.89 -2.09 4.72
C GLU A 147 -11.62 -1.62 4.01
N ILE A 148 -10.48 -2.19 4.39
CA ILE A 148 -9.21 -2.11 3.67
C ILE A 148 -8.67 -3.51 3.42
N LYS A 149 -8.17 -3.74 2.23
CA LYS A 149 -7.55 -4.99 1.82
C LYS A 149 -6.10 -4.74 1.42
N PHE A 150 -5.17 -5.46 2.03
CA PHE A 150 -3.78 -5.57 1.60
C PHE A 150 -3.60 -6.87 0.82
N ARG A 151 -2.82 -6.81 -0.26
CA ARG A 151 -2.60 -7.96 -1.12
C ARG A 151 -1.23 -7.89 -1.80
N VAL A 152 -0.83 -9.00 -2.39
CA VAL A 152 0.25 -9.05 -3.38
C VAL A 152 -0.33 -9.26 -4.76
N SER A 153 0.36 -8.77 -5.80
CA SER A 153 -0.09 -8.90 -7.19
C SER A 153 -0.17 -10.37 -7.63
N SER A 154 0.70 -11.23 -7.10
CA SER A 154 0.66 -12.69 -7.30
C SER A 154 1.37 -13.42 -6.17
N GLY A 155 0.96 -14.66 -5.91
CA GLY A 155 1.53 -15.50 -4.84
C GLY A 155 0.98 -15.14 -3.46
N ASN A 156 1.78 -15.41 -2.44
CA ASN A 156 1.48 -15.15 -1.04
C ASN A 156 2.51 -14.21 -0.42
N PHE A 157 2.14 -13.62 0.69
CA PHE A 157 3.04 -12.89 1.57
C PHE A 157 2.82 -13.30 3.02
N ASP A 158 3.79 -13.03 3.85
CA ASP A 158 3.65 -13.07 5.30
C ASP A 158 4.23 -11.80 5.93
N GLY A 159 3.89 -11.55 7.19
CA GLY A 159 4.33 -10.36 7.93
C GLY A 159 3.36 -9.97 9.02
N VAL A 160 3.48 -8.74 9.49
CA VAL A 160 2.60 -8.17 10.51
C VAL A 160 2.01 -6.86 9.98
N ILE A 161 0.68 -6.72 10.08
CA ILE A 161 -0.01 -5.46 9.81
C ILE A 161 -0.80 -5.08 11.07
N GLN A 162 -0.50 -3.91 11.62
CA GLN A 162 -1.15 -3.36 12.81
C GLN A 162 -1.90 -2.09 12.45
N MET A 163 -3.13 -1.96 12.91
CA MET A 163 -3.96 -0.78 12.73
C MET A 163 -3.98 0.06 14.00
N TYR A 164 -3.82 1.36 13.86
CA TYR A 164 -3.91 2.35 14.92
C TYR A 164 -4.91 3.43 14.54
N GLY A 165 -5.82 3.77 15.45
CA GLY A 165 -6.62 4.97 15.37
C GLY A 165 -5.85 6.15 15.98
N ILE A 166 -5.87 7.28 15.31
CA ILE A 166 -5.19 8.52 15.73
C ILE A 166 -6.27 9.57 16.03
N ALA A 167 -6.23 10.08 17.26
CA ALA A 167 -7.15 11.12 17.77
C ALA A 167 -6.56 12.52 17.64
#